data_f5ad9398ef1fc06e8bd9fb3e6807546c
#
_entry.id   f5ad9398ef1fc06e8bd9fb3e6807546c
#
_cell.length_a   1.000
_cell.length_b   1.000
_cell.length_c   1.000
_cell.angle_alpha   90.00
_cell.angle_beta   90.00
_cell.angle_gamma   90.00
#
_symmetry.space_group_name_H-M   'P 1'
#
loop_
_entity.id
_entity.type
_entity.pdbx_description
1 polymer ?
#
loop_
_entity_poly.entity_id
_entity_poly.type
_entity_poly.pdbx_seq_one_letter_code
_entity_poly.pdbx_strand_id
1 'polypeptide(L)'
;MSGAFSAIGSFWTYLTYLFDPFCGPAGIFSLFGNGTLVACGDAGWGDEIAFGVKITISVAIATLPIGLILGFLIALAAQSQEKSLRLAAGIYTTIFRGLPELLTLFIVYYGIQMLLQSAGGYLGFTGPIEINAFVAGMIALSVVFSSYASEVLLSAFRAIPKGQYEAGDALGLSRSRTMVLIIIPQLIRIALPGMTNLWMILLKDTSYVSIIGLSDIVRQTGIAARVSKEAFFFYGIACLLYLILALISSLGLGYIDRWSRRSEASR
;
A
#
# COMPACT_ATOMS: atom_id res chain seq x y z
N MET A 1 -7.40 20.84 37.72
CA MET A 1 -6.91 20.78 36.33
C MET A 1 -7.19 19.46 35.63
N SER A 2 -7.60 18.38 36.31
CA SER A 2 -7.91 17.07 35.68
C SER A 2 -9.24 17.04 34.90
N GLY A 3 -10.24 17.84 35.27
CA GLY A 3 -11.55 17.85 34.62
C GLY A 3 -11.59 18.45 33.21
N ALA A 4 -10.71 19.42 32.92
CA ALA A 4 -10.67 20.05 31.61
C ALA A 4 -10.03 19.14 30.53
N PHE A 5 -9.04 18.30 30.92
CA PHE A 5 -8.44 17.33 30.02
C PHE A 5 -9.39 16.18 29.65
N SER A 6 -10.24 15.74 30.60
CA SER A 6 -11.24 14.72 30.33
C SER A 6 -12.37 15.24 29.41
N ALA A 7 -12.77 16.50 29.56
CA ALA A 7 -13.80 17.11 28.72
C ALA A 7 -13.31 17.34 27.27
N ILE A 8 -12.04 17.73 27.10
CA ILE A 8 -11.43 17.85 25.76
C ILE A 8 -11.30 16.47 25.10
N GLY A 9 -10.89 15.45 25.85
CA GLY A 9 -10.82 14.06 25.34
C GLY A 9 -12.19 13.55 24.89
N SER A 10 -13.24 13.74 25.69
CA SER A 10 -14.61 13.34 25.33
C SER A 10 -15.17 14.11 24.13
N PHE A 11 -14.83 15.38 23.96
CA PHE A 11 -15.24 16.19 22.82
C PHE A 11 -14.58 15.70 21.51
N TRP A 12 -13.28 15.39 21.52
CA TRP A 12 -12.60 14.83 20.36
C TRP A 12 -13.11 13.43 20.00
N THR A 13 -13.38 12.59 21.00
CA THR A 13 -13.97 11.27 20.77
C THR A 13 -15.37 11.39 20.18
N TYR A 14 -16.17 12.34 20.63
CA TYR A 14 -17.51 12.61 20.07
C TYR A 14 -17.44 13.14 18.63
N LEU A 15 -16.51 14.06 18.33
CA LEU A 15 -16.27 14.54 16.98
C LEU A 15 -15.80 13.42 16.04
N THR A 16 -14.86 12.59 16.46
CA THR A 16 -14.40 11.46 15.63
C THR A 16 -15.52 10.45 15.39
N TYR A 17 -16.40 10.22 16.36
CA TYR A 17 -17.60 9.39 16.18
C TYR A 17 -18.60 10.02 15.21
N LEU A 18 -18.85 11.33 15.31
CA LEU A 18 -19.80 12.04 14.43
C LEU A 18 -19.40 11.98 12.95
N PHE A 19 -18.10 12.00 12.67
CA PHE A 19 -17.53 11.95 11.33
C PHE A 19 -17.00 10.56 10.93
N ASP A 20 -17.28 9.51 11.74
CA ASP A 20 -16.89 8.14 11.38
C ASP A 20 -17.76 7.63 10.22
N PRO A 21 -17.17 7.36 9.03
CA PRO A 21 -17.94 6.91 7.87
C PRO A 21 -18.48 5.50 8.00
N PHE A 22 -18.05 4.74 9.01
CA PHE A 22 -18.45 3.35 9.22
C PHE A 22 -19.46 3.20 10.34
N CYS A 23 -19.13 3.65 11.55
CA CYS A 23 -19.92 3.48 12.76
C CYS A 23 -20.50 4.79 13.31
N GLY A 24 -20.32 5.93 12.64
CA GLY A 24 -20.95 7.19 13.01
C GLY A 24 -22.46 7.19 12.76
N PRO A 25 -23.15 8.28 13.14
CA PRO A 25 -24.61 8.38 12.96
C PRO A 25 -25.10 8.24 11.52
N ALA A 26 -24.25 8.58 10.55
CA ALA A 26 -24.48 8.40 9.11
C ALA A 26 -23.55 7.31 8.50
N GLY A 27 -22.97 6.48 9.34
CA GLY A 27 -22.01 5.44 8.91
C GLY A 27 -22.69 4.27 8.19
N ILE A 28 -21.92 3.58 7.34
CA ILE A 28 -22.43 2.47 6.53
C ILE A 28 -23.03 1.36 7.39
N PHE A 29 -22.40 1.03 8.52
CA PHE A 29 -22.86 -0.04 9.42
C PHE A 29 -24.05 0.39 10.30
N SER A 30 -24.27 1.68 10.53
CA SER A 30 -25.46 2.17 11.23
C SER A 30 -26.74 1.96 10.44
N LEU A 31 -26.67 1.81 9.11
CA LEU A 31 -27.82 1.51 8.25
C LEU A 31 -28.41 0.12 8.47
N PHE A 32 -27.64 -0.82 9.02
CA PHE A 32 -28.09 -2.19 9.26
C PHE A 32 -28.87 -2.36 10.56
N GLY A 33 -28.96 -1.30 11.39
CA GLY A 33 -29.73 -1.30 12.63
C GLY A 33 -29.08 -2.06 13.80
N ASN A 34 -29.53 -1.74 15.02
CA ASN A 34 -29.05 -2.39 16.23
C ASN A 34 -29.55 -3.84 16.29
N GLY A 35 -28.66 -4.79 16.57
CA GLY A 35 -28.98 -6.22 16.71
C GLY A 35 -28.67 -7.08 15.48
N THR A 36 -28.07 -6.51 14.42
CA THR A 36 -27.53 -7.28 13.31
C THR A 36 -26.06 -7.68 13.57
N LEU A 37 -25.58 -8.72 12.89
CA LEU A 37 -24.19 -9.19 13.02
C LEU A 37 -23.15 -8.14 12.61
N VAL A 38 -23.52 -7.10 11.88
CA VAL A 38 -22.68 -5.98 11.43
C VAL A 38 -22.98 -4.68 12.15
N ALA A 39 -23.80 -4.71 13.20
CA ALA A 39 -24.01 -3.54 14.05
C ALA A 39 -22.69 -3.10 14.69
N CYS A 40 -22.56 -1.81 14.96
CA CYS A 40 -21.44 -1.29 15.72
C CYS A 40 -21.69 -1.42 17.24
N GLY A 41 -20.62 -1.57 18.02
CA GLY A 41 -20.67 -1.79 19.46
C GLY A 41 -20.84 -3.26 19.84
N ASP A 42 -21.16 -3.52 21.11
CA ASP A 42 -21.18 -4.87 21.70
C ASP A 42 -22.17 -5.87 21.03
N ALA A 43 -23.07 -5.38 20.20
CA ALA A 43 -24.10 -6.20 19.55
C ALA A 43 -23.64 -6.84 18.22
N GLY A 44 -22.56 -6.39 17.62
CA GLY A 44 -22.10 -6.88 16.32
C GLY A 44 -20.60 -6.71 16.10
N TRP A 45 -20.15 -6.83 14.86
CA TRP A 45 -18.75 -6.80 14.44
C TRP A 45 -18.41 -5.60 13.54
N GLY A 46 -19.28 -4.59 13.50
CA GLY A 46 -19.16 -3.45 12.59
C GLY A 46 -17.94 -2.59 12.87
N ASP A 47 -17.65 -2.31 14.13
CA ASP A 47 -16.51 -1.51 14.57
C ASP A 47 -15.16 -2.21 14.38
N GLU A 48 -15.07 -3.51 14.63
CA GLU A 48 -13.86 -4.28 14.33
C GLU A 48 -13.58 -4.35 12.82
N ILE A 49 -14.63 -4.55 12.02
CA ILE A 49 -14.51 -4.58 10.56
C ILE A 49 -14.15 -3.18 10.05
N ALA A 50 -14.74 -2.11 10.58
CA ALA A 50 -14.40 -0.73 10.26
C ALA A 50 -12.92 -0.42 10.59
N PHE A 51 -12.45 -0.89 11.76
CA PHE A 51 -11.04 -0.81 12.11
C PHE A 51 -10.17 -1.55 11.10
N GLY A 52 -10.56 -2.76 10.70
CA GLY A 52 -9.90 -3.55 9.67
C GLY A 52 -9.78 -2.80 8.34
N VAL A 53 -10.82 -2.10 7.90
CA VAL A 53 -10.79 -1.25 6.70
C VAL A 53 -9.76 -0.13 6.83
N LYS A 54 -9.74 0.56 7.98
CA LYS A 54 -8.76 1.63 8.27
C LYS A 54 -7.32 1.11 8.20
N ILE A 55 -7.05 -0.05 8.77
CA ILE A 55 -5.71 -0.70 8.73
C ILE A 55 -5.34 -1.09 7.30
N THR A 56 -6.23 -1.73 6.55
CA THR A 56 -6.01 -2.12 5.14
C THR A 56 -5.60 -0.92 4.29
N ILE A 57 -6.36 0.18 4.37
CA ILE A 57 -6.07 1.42 3.64
C ILE A 57 -4.75 2.04 4.11
N SER A 58 -4.51 2.07 5.42
CA SER A 58 -3.29 2.66 6.00
C SER A 58 -2.03 1.92 5.55
N VAL A 59 -2.06 0.57 5.52
CA VAL A 59 -0.94 -0.24 5.02
C VAL A 59 -0.70 0.02 3.53
N ALA A 60 -1.75 0.03 2.71
CA ALA A 60 -1.63 0.30 1.28
C ALA A 60 -1.01 1.68 1.00
N ILE A 61 -1.52 2.73 1.68
CA ILE A 61 -1.01 4.10 1.53
C ILE A 61 0.42 4.23 2.05
N ALA A 62 0.78 3.58 3.16
CA ALA A 62 2.13 3.63 3.70
C ALA A 62 3.15 2.86 2.83
N THR A 63 2.73 1.76 2.23
CA THR A 63 3.55 0.93 1.31
C THR A 63 3.86 1.66 0.00
N LEU A 64 2.88 2.39 -0.55
CA LEU A 64 2.98 3.00 -1.87
C LEU A 64 4.21 3.90 -2.07
N PRO A 65 4.48 4.93 -1.23
CA PRO A 65 5.61 5.81 -1.44
C PRO A 65 6.96 5.09 -1.32
N ILE A 66 7.09 4.16 -0.38
CA ILE A 66 8.31 3.38 -0.19
C ILE A 66 8.55 2.49 -1.41
N GLY A 67 7.53 1.76 -1.83
CA GLY A 67 7.62 0.88 -2.98
C GLY A 67 7.85 1.63 -4.30
N LEU A 68 7.28 2.83 -4.48
CA LEU A 68 7.53 3.69 -5.64
C LEU A 68 8.98 4.21 -5.66
N ILE A 69 9.50 4.67 -4.53
CA ILE A 69 10.89 5.16 -4.44
C ILE A 69 11.87 4.01 -4.75
N LEU A 70 11.69 2.86 -4.10
CA LEU A 70 12.51 1.67 -4.35
C LEU A 70 12.39 1.22 -5.82
N GLY A 71 11.18 1.12 -6.36
CA GLY A 71 10.93 0.75 -7.75
C GLY A 71 11.59 1.71 -8.75
N PHE A 72 11.55 3.02 -8.47
CA PHE A 72 12.24 4.02 -9.29
C PHE A 72 13.75 3.86 -9.26
N LEU A 73 14.35 3.65 -8.07
CA LEU A 73 15.78 3.41 -7.94
C LEU A 73 16.21 2.13 -8.67
N ILE A 74 15.44 1.05 -8.58
CA ILE A 74 15.69 -0.21 -9.28
C ILE A 74 15.57 0.00 -10.80
N ALA A 75 14.58 0.75 -11.28
CA ALA A 75 14.43 1.06 -12.70
C ALA A 75 15.62 1.88 -13.24
N LEU A 76 16.13 2.84 -12.46
CA LEU A 76 17.35 3.57 -12.80
C LEU A 76 18.58 2.66 -12.84
N ALA A 77 18.72 1.75 -11.87
CA ALA A 77 19.82 0.77 -11.86
C ALA A 77 19.73 -0.18 -13.07
N ALA A 78 18.53 -0.59 -13.46
CA ALA A 78 18.29 -1.44 -14.63
C ALA A 78 18.65 -0.77 -15.96
N GLN A 79 18.61 0.58 -16.02
CA GLN A 79 19.02 1.36 -17.19
C GLN A 79 20.51 1.77 -17.15
N SER A 80 21.19 1.53 -16.05
CA SER A 80 22.58 1.97 -15.88
C SER A 80 23.51 1.37 -16.93
N GLN A 81 24.54 2.11 -17.32
CA GLN A 81 25.64 1.60 -18.13
C GLN A 81 26.53 0.62 -17.35
N GLU A 82 26.51 0.73 -16.02
CA GLU A 82 27.25 -0.16 -15.14
C GLU A 82 26.62 -1.56 -15.13
N LYS A 83 27.40 -2.56 -15.57
CA LYS A 83 26.93 -3.95 -15.67
C LYS A 83 26.51 -4.54 -14.31
N SER A 84 27.21 -4.17 -13.24
CA SER A 84 26.93 -4.61 -11.88
C SER A 84 25.55 -4.14 -11.37
N LEU A 85 25.22 -2.86 -11.58
CA LEU A 85 23.92 -2.30 -11.19
C LEU A 85 22.78 -2.93 -11.99
N ARG A 86 22.97 -3.08 -13.29
CA ARG A 86 21.98 -3.72 -14.16
C ARG A 86 21.74 -5.18 -13.79
N LEU A 87 22.81 -5.92 -13.46
CA LEU A 87 22.72 -7.30 -13.02
C LEU A 87 21.99 -7.40 -11.66
N ALA A 88 22.36 -6.55 -10.70
CA ALA A 88 21.72 -6.51 -9.38
C ALA A 88 20.23 -6.21 -9.48
N ALA A 89 19.83 -5.23 -10.30
CA ALA A 89 18.42 -4.92 -10.55
C ALA A 89 17.69 -6.10 -11.20
N GLY A 90 18.32 -6.78 -12.17
CA GLY A 90 17.75 -7.96 -12.82
C GLY A 90 17.58 -9.14 -11.84
N ILE A 91 18.55 -9.40 -10.99
CA ILE A 91 18.45 -10.44 -9.94
C ILE A 91 17.30 -10.10 -8.97
N TYR A 92 17.25 -8.86 -8.49
CA TYR A 92 16.19 -8.41 -7.59
C TYR A 92 14.79 -8.62 -8.18
N THR A 93 14.55 -8.11 -9.39
CA THR A 93 13.24 -8.21 -10.03
C THR A 93 12.87 -9.67 -10.34
N THR A 94 13.84 -10.49 -10.77
CA THR A 94 13.60 -11.91 -11.04
C THR A 94 13.21 -12.67 -9.78
N ILE A 95 13.89 -12.43 -8.66
CA ILE A 95 13.59 -13.10 -7.38
C ILE A 95 12.20 -12.70 -6.89
N PHE A 96 11.95 -11.40 -6.68
CA PHE A 96 10.71 -10.95 -6.02
C PHE A 96 9.46 -11.06 -6.89
N ARG A 97 9.59 -11.17 -8.21
CA ARG A 97 8.46 -11.49 -9.11
C ARG A 97 8.28 -12.98 -9.36
N GLY A 98 9.33 -13.77 -9.12
CA GLY A 98 9.30 -15.22 -9.28
C GLY A 98 8.85 -15.98 -8.04
N LEU A 99 8.92 -15.37 -6.87
CA LEU A 99 8.48 -15.98 -5.61
C LEU A 99 6.98 -15.70 -5.35
N PRO A 100 6.25 -16.64 -4.74
CA PRO A 100 4.90 -16.37 -4.23
C PRO A 100 4.93 -15.22 -3.23
N GLU A 101 4.03 -14.25 -3.40
CA GLU A 101 3.99 -13.02 -2.60
C GLU A 101 3.87 -13.30 -1.09
N LEU A 102 3.01 -14.27 -0.74
CA LEU A 102 2.85 -14.71 0.64
C LEU A 102 4.15 -15.27 1.24
N LEU A 103 4.90 -16.03 0.44
CA LEU A 103 6.19 -16.58 0.89
C LEU A 103 7.21 -15.46 1.10
N THR A 104 7.25 -14.49 0.21
CA THR A 104 8.09 -13.29 0.35
C THR A 104 7.75 -12.52 1.62
N LEU A 105 6.45 -12.36 1.93
CA LEU A 105 6.01 -11.72 3.18
C LEU A 105 6.57 -12.46 4.41
N PHE A 106 6.50 -13.78 4.43
CA PHE A 106 7.05 -14.57 5.54
C PHE A 106 8.57 -14.46 5.65
N ILE A 107 9.29 -14.55 4.53
CA ILE A 107 10.75 -14.42 4.53
C ILE A 107 11.17 -13.05 5.04
N VAL A 108 10.50 -11.99 4.60
CA VAL A 108 10.81 -10.64 5.05
C VAL A 108 10.44 -10.47 6.52
N TYR A 109 9.23 -10.86 6.94
CA TYR A 109 8.79 -10.72 8.33
C TYR A 109 9.68 -11.48 9.30
N TYR A 110 9.82 -12.79 9.12
CA TYR A 110 10.63 -13.63 10.01
C TYR A 110 12.13 -13.38 9.84
N GLY A 111 12.59 -13.05 8.62
CA GLY A 111 13.99 -12.72 8.36
C GLY A 111 14.41 -11.45 9.09
N ILE A 112 13.61 -10.38 9.03
CA ILE A 112 13.89 -9.15 9.79
C ILE A 112 13.82 -9.43 11.30
N GLN A 113 12.84 -10.21 11.77
CA GLN A 113 12.71 -10.60 13.17
C GLN A 113 13.99 -11.31 13.68
N MET A 114 14.49 -12.28 12.91
CA MET A 114 15.72 -13.00 13.24
C MET A 114 16.96 -12.10 13.21
N LEU A 115 17.06 -11.22 12.23
CA LEU A 115 18.17 -10.26 12.13
C LEU A 115 18.20 -9.30 13.32
N LEU A 116 17.07 -8.75 13.71
CA LEU A 116 16.97 -7.84 14.85
C LEU A 116 17.26 -8.56 16.18
N GLN A 117 16.76 -9.78 16.34
CA GLN A 117 17.03 -10.57 17.53
C GLN A 117 18.54 -10.89 17.65
N SER A 118 19.19 -11.27 16.55
CA SER A 118 20.63 -11.55 16.51
C SER A 118 21.44 -10.29 16.78
N ALA A 119 21.11 -9.17 16.11
CA ALA A 119 21.79 -7.90 16.33
C ALA A 119 21.61 -7.39 17.78
N GLY A 120 20.40 -7.54 18.35
CA GLY A 120 20.13 -7.22 19.75
C GLY A 120 20.99 -8.02 20.70
N GLY A 121 21.16 -9.33 20.46
CA GLY A 121 22.05 -10.19 21.26
C GLY A 121 23.51 -9.70 21.24
N TYR A 122 24.03 -9.27 20.10
CA TYR A 122 25.37 -8.68 20.01
C TYR A 122 25.49 -7.34 20.76
N LEU A 123 24.41 -6.59 20.88
CA LEU A 123 24.35 -5.31 21.61
C LEU A 123 24.03 -5.48 23.11
N GLY A 124 23.89 -6.74 23.58
CA GLY A 124 23.61 -7.04 24.98
C GLY A 124 22.12 -6.97 25.38
N PHE A 125 21.20 -6.87 24.43
CA PHE A 125 19.77 -6.98 24.70
C PHE A 125 19.39 -8.46 24.90
N THR A 126 18.83 -8.80 26.07
CA THR A 126 18.47 -10.16 26.45
C THR A 126 16.98 -10.49 26.30
N GLY A 127 16.15 -9.48 25.95
CA GLY A 127 14.71 -9.64 25.77
C GLY A 127 14.31 -9.97 24.32
N PRO A 128 13.07 -10.48 24.10
CA PRO A 128 12.55 -10.65 22.76
C PRO A 128 12.33 -9.27 22.08
N ILE A 129 12.88 -9.10 20.89
CA ILE A 129 12.65 -7.92 20.07
C ILE A 129 11.52 -8.26 19.10
N GLU A 130 10.33 -7.74 19.36
CA GLU A 130 9.17 -7.94 18.48
C GLU A 130 9.03 -6.77 17.50
N ILE A 131 8.86 -7.09 16.22
CA ILE A 131 8.58 -6.10 15.20
C ILE A 131 7.08 -5.86 15.14
N ASN A 132 6.70 -4.59 15.07
CA ASN A 132 5.33 -4.20 14.80
C ASN A 132 4.87 -4.80 13.45
N ALA A 133 3.78 -5.57 13.47
CA ALA A 133 3.25 -6.26 12.28
C ALA A 133 2.90 -5.29 11.14
N PHE A 134 2.49 -4.05 11.45
CA PHE A 134 2.23 -3.01 10.46
C PHE A 134 3.50 -2.62 9.70
N VAL A 135 4.59 -2.35 10.43
CA VAL A 135 5.88 -1.98 9.82
C VAL A 135 6.45 -3.13 9.01
N ALA A 136 6.40 -4.34 9.54
CA ALA A 136 6.90 -5.52 8.84
C ALA A 136 6.09 -5.83 7.57
N GLY A 137 4.76 -5.76 7.65
CA GLY A 137 3.88 -5.92 6.49
C GLY A 137 4.12 -4.84 5.43
N MET A 138 4.24 -3.57 5.84
CA MET A 138 4.57 -2.45 4.96
C MET A 138 5.90 -2.66 4.24
N ILE A 139 6.96 -3.09 4.94
CA ILE A 139 8.27 -3.36 4.31
C ILE A 139 8.16 -4.51 3.32
N ALA A 140 7.55 -5.63 3.72
CA ALA A 140 7.41 -6.79 2.87
C ALA A 140 6.64 -6.49 1.58
N LEU A 141 5.49 -5.82 1.70
CA LEU A 141 4.70 -5.39 0.56
C LEU A 141 5.45 -4.36 -0.31
N SER A 142 6.25 -3.46 0.30
CA SER A 142 7.07 -2.49 -0.46
C SER A 142 8.13 -3.18 -1.31
N VAL A 143 8.76 -4.23 -0.81
CA VAL A 143 9.76 -5.02 -1.56
C VAL A 143 9.11 -5.69 -2.78
N VAL A 144 7.98 -6.35 -2.60
CA VAL A 144 7.24 -6.98 -3.71
C VAL A 144 6.76 -5.94 -4.70
N PHE A 145 6.04 -4.93 -4.22
CA PHE A 145 5.50 -3.85 -5.06
C PHE A 145 6.59 -3.15 -5.87
N SER A 146 7.75 -2.86 -5.26
CA SER A 146 8.86 -2.18 -5.94
C SER A 146 9.43 -2.98 -7.11
N SER A 147 9.40 -4.30 -7.05
CA SER A 147 9.84 -5.16 -8.14
C SER A 147 8.95 -5.04 -9.38
N TYR A 148 7.62 -5.01 -9.19
CA TYR A 148 6.66 -4.77 -10.26
C TYR A 148 6.69 -3.31 -10.74
N ALA A 149 6.77 -2.34 -9.83
CA ALA A 149 6.83 -0.93 -10.15
C ALA A 149 8.08 -0.59 -10.97
N SER A 150 9.21 -1.21 -10.67
CA SER A 150 10.44 -1.01 -11.45
C SER A 150 10.32 -1.43 -12.91
N GLU A 151 9.59 -2.52 -13.20
CA GLU A 151 9.35 -2.97 -14.57
C GLU A 151 8.41 -2.03 -15.35
N VAL A 152 7.35 -1.54 -14.68
CA VAL A 152 6.46 -0.53 -15.28
C VAL A 152 7.24 0.75 -15.60
N LEU A 153 8.05 1.22 -14.66
CA LEU A 153 8.90 2.40 -14.86
C LEU A 153 9.97 2.17 -15.94
N LEU A 154 10.61 1.02 -15.95
CA LEU A 154 11.60 0.67 -16.98
C LEU A 154 10.96 0.63 -18.38
N SER A 155 9.76 0.08 -18.48
CA SER A 155 9.00 0.07 -19.74
C SER A 155 8.65 1.49 -20.19
N ALA A 156 8.22 2.34 -19.25
CA ALA A 156 7.91 3.75 -19.50
C ALA A 156 9.15 4.54 -19.94
N PHE A 157 10.32 4.32 -19.31
CA PHE A 157 11.58 4.92 -19.74
C PHE A 157 11.95 4.54 -21.18
N ARG A 158 11.77 3.27 -21.54
CA ARG A 158 12.05 2.79 -22.91
C ARG A 158 11.11 3.36 -23.96
N ALA A 159 9.91 3.77 -23.57
CA ALA A 159 8.92 4.40 -24.43
C ALA A 159 9.24 5.87 -24.72
N ILE A 160 10.09 6.53 -23.93
CA ILE A 160 10.52 7.92 -24.17
C ILE A 160 11.54 7.94 -25.30
N PRO A 161 11.30 8.71 -26.40
CA PRO A 161 12.22 8.82 -27.52
C PRO A 161 13.58 9.39 -27.09
N LYS A 162 14.66 8.86 -27.66
CA LYS A 162 16.03 9.33 -27.40
C LYS A 162 16.22 10.82 -27.68
N GLY A 163 15.51 11.36 -28.68
CA GLY A 163 15.52 12.78 -29.03
C GLY A 163 15.13 13.71 -27.87
N GLN A 164 14.41 13.23 -26.85
CA GLN A 164 14.10 14.03 -25.65
C GLN A 164 15.35 14.27 -24.79
N TYR A 165 16.24 13.28 -24.73
CA TYR A 165 17.54 13.41 -24.06
C TYR A 165 18.49 14.30 -24.85
N GLU A 166 18.54 14.10 -26.18
CA GLU A 166 19.36 14.89 -27.12
C GLU A 166 18.93 16.37 -27.14
N ALA A 167 17.61 16.63 -27.06
CA ALA A 167 17.08 17.98 -26.95
C ALA A 167 17.52 18.68 -25.66
N GLY A 168 17.54 17.94 -24.54
CA GLY A 168 18.06 18.45 -23.27
C GLY A 168 19.55 18.82 -23.38
N ASP A 169 20.37 17.98 -24.00
CA ASP A 169 21.79 18.23 -24.22
C ASP A 169 22.00 19.43 -25.17
N ALA A 170 21.21 19.55 -26.24
CA ALA A 170 21.27 20.69 -27.19
C ALA A 170 20.89 22.03 -26.53
N LEU A 171 20.05 22.02 -25.51
CA LEU A 171 19.72 23.20 -24.70
C LEU A 171 20.72 23.48 -23.58
N GLY A 172 21.82 22.72 -23.51
CA GLY A 172 22.88 22.88 -22.49
C GLY A 172 22.41 22.45 -21.08
N LEU A 173 21.34 21.64 -20.94
CA LEU A 173 20.88 21.14 -19.66
C LEU A 173 21.81 20.01 -19.18
N SER A 174 22.14 20.04 -17.90
CA SER A 174 22.83 18.88 -17.29
C SER A 174 21.88 17.66 -17.27
N ARG A 175 22.46 16.45 -17.30
CA ARG A 175 21.69 15.18 -17.27
C ARG A 175 20.63 15.13 -16.16
N SER A 176 20.95 15.63 -14.97
CA SER A 176 19.98 15.69 -13.86
C SER A 176 18.83 16.66 -14.15
N ARG A 177 19.11 17.82 -14.76
CA ARG A 177 18.07 18.78 -15.15
C ARG A 177 17.20 18.23 -16.27
N THR A 178 17.78 17.61 -17.29
CA THR A 178 17.05 16.91 -18.35
C THR A 178 16.14 15.83 -17.75
N MET A 179 16.65 15.03 -16.81
CA MET A 179 15.86 14.01 -16.13
C MET A 179 14.65 14.61 -15.41
N VAL A 180 14.86 15.64 -14.59
CA VAL A 180 13.80 16.21 -13.74
C VAL A 180 12.79 17.04 -14.56
N LEU A 181 13.27 17.85 -15.51
CA LEU A 181 12.41 18.80 -16.21
C LEU A 181 11.74 18.23 -17.47
N ILE A 182 12.36 17.25 -18.12
CA ILE A 182 11.88 16.70 -19.40
C ILE A 182 11.41 15.25 -19.26
N ILE A 183 12.25 14.39 -18.68
CA ILE A 183 12.00 12.94 -18.68
C ILE A 183 10.98 12.52 -17.61
N ILE A 184 11.15 12.93 -16.35
CA ILE A 184 10.26 12.52 -15.27
C ILE A 184 8.79 12.91 -15.51
N PRO A 185 8.44 14.11 -15.98
CA PRO A 185 7.05 14.45 -16.28
C PRO A 185 6.43 13.56 -17.37
N GLN A 186 7.20 13.17 -18.38
CA GLN A 186 6.75 12.24 -19.43
C GLN A 186 6.65 10.81 -18.87
N LEU A 187 7.66 10.39 -18.10
CA LEU A 187 7.72 9.09 -17.43
C LEU A 187 6.47 8.82 -16.59
N ILE A 188 6.09 9.79 -15.74
CA ILE A 188 4.91 9.68 -14.87
C ILE A 188 3.66 9.42 -15.71
N ARG A 189 3.47 10.16 -16.80
CA ARG A 189 2.30 10.00 -17.67
C ARG A 189 2.25 8.63 -18.34
N ILE A 190 3.39 8.17 -18.88
CA ILE A 190 3.48 6.88 -19.56
C ILE A 190 3.32 5.73 -18.56
N ALA A 191 3.87 5.85 -17.35
CA ALA A 191 3.79 4.83 -16.32
C ALA A 191 2.42 4.77 -15.63
N LEU A 192 1.64 5.85 -15.63
CA LEU A 192 0.42 6.01 -14.83
C LEU A 192 -0.59 4.86 -15.00
N PRO A 193 -0.92 4.37 -16.21
CA PRO A 193 -1.85 3.25 -16.36
C PRO A 193 -1.34 1.96 -15.70
N GLY A 194 -0.03 1.68 -15.85
CA GLY A 194 0.61 0.53 -15.20
C GLY A 194 0.63 0.67 -13.67
N MET A 195 0.93 1.87 -13.15
CA MET A 195 0.91 2.14 -11.72
C MET A 195 -0.50 2.05 -11.13
N THR A 196 -1.52 2.47 -11.87
CA THR A 196 -2.93 2.29 -11.49
C THR A 196 -3.27 0.81 -11.30
N ASN A 197 -2.83 -0.05 -12.22
CA ASN A 197 -3.03 -1.48 -12.08
C ASN A 197 -2.29 -2.05 -10.87
N LEU A 198 -1.03 -1.64 -10.63
CA LEU A 198 -0.26 -2.06 -9.46
C LEU A 198 -0.88 -1.60 -8.14
N TRP A 199 -1.48 -0.41 -8.09
CA TRP A 199 -2.23 0.01 -6.92
C TRP A 199 -3.40 -0.92 -6.61
N MET A 200 -4.16 -1.34 -7.63
CA MET A 200 -5.28 -2.27 -7.47
C MET A 200 -4.83 -3.66 -6.99
N ILE A 201 -3.64 -4.09 -7.39
CA ILE A 201 -3.01 -5.32 -6.91
C ILE A 201 -2.59 -5.13 -5.46
N LEU A 202 -1.81 -4.07 -5.15
CA LEU A 202 -1.34 -3.76 -3.80
C LEU A 202 -2.47 -3.74 -2.77
N LEU A 203 -3.61 -3.11 -3.13
CA LEU A 203 -4.76 -3.02 -2.25
C LEU A 203 -5.31 -4.41 -1.87
N LYS A 204 -5.27 -5.39 -2.77
CA LYS A 204 -5.66 -6.78 -2.48
C LYS A 204 -4.57 -7.53 -1.71
N ASP A 205 -3.31 -7.28 -2.02
CA ASP A 205 -2.16 -7.93 -1.39
C ASP A 205 -2.00 -7.55 0.09
N THR A 206 -2.58 -6.40 0.51
CA THR A 206 -2.68 -6.09 1.95
C THR A 206 -3.38 -7.19 2.75
N SER A 207 -4.22 -8.02 2.12
CA SER A 207 -4.85 -9.15 2.79
C SER A 207 -3.86 -10.20 3.32
N TYR A 208 -2.66 -10.29 2.76
CA TYR A 208 -1.63 -11.21 3.24
C TYR A 208 -1.11 -10.85 4.64
N VAL A 209 -1.17 -9.57 5.04
CA VAL A 209 -0.70 -9.14 6.36
C VAL A 209 -1.58 -9.66 7.50
N SER A 210 -2.82 -10.12 7.20
CA SER A 210 -3.70 -10.79 8.17
C SER A 210 -3.03 -12.01 8.80
N ILE A 211 -2.19 -12.70 8.04
CA ILE A 211 -1.54 -13.96 8.44
C ILE A 211 -0.43 -13.70 9.46
N ILE A 212 0.27 -12.57 9.35
CA ILE A 212 1.29 -12.15 10.33
C ILE A 212 0.70 -11.45 11.55
N GLY A 213 -0.63 -11.43 11.67
CA GLY A 213 -1.32 -10.96 12.87
C GLY A 213 -1.86 -9.53 12.80
N LEU A 214 -1.74 -8.82 11.67
CA LEU A 214 -2.32 -7.49 11.54
C LEU A 214 -3.85 -7.55 11.44
N SER A 215 -4.52 -6.66 12.15
CA SER A 215 -5.99 -6.61 12.24
C SER A 215 -6.61 -5.88 11.03
N ASP A 216 -6.41 -6.44 9.84
CA ASP A 216 -7.00 -5.98 8.58
C ASP A 216 -8.44 -6.51 8.37
N ILE A 217 -9.03 -6.21 7.21
CA ILE A 217 -10.38 -6.68 6.84
C ILE A 217 -10.49 -8.20 6.96
N VAL A 218 -9.53 -8.95 6.39
CA VAL A 218 -9.60 -10.43 6.33
C VAL A 218 -9.48 -11.02 7.73
N ARG A 219 -8.62 -10.49 8.58
CA ARG A 219 -8.46 -10.95 9.95
C ARG A 219 -9.71 -10.70 10.78
N GLN A 220 -10.29 -9.50 10.73
CA GLN A 220 -11.46 -9.14 11.51
C GLN A 220 -12.70 -9.94 11.08
N THR A 221 -12.95 -10.00 9.77
CA THR A 221 -14.05 -10.85 9.25
C THR A 221 -13.83 -12.33 9.53
N GLY A 222 -12.58 -12.81 9.51
CA GLY A 222 -12.24 -14.18 9.87
C GLY A 222 -12.44 -14.51 11.35
N ILE A 223 -12.22 -13.55 12.27
CA ILE A 223 -12.53 -13.69 13.69
C ILE A 223 -14.05 -13.74 13.87
N ALA A 224 -14.77 -12.78 13.28
CA ALA A 224 -16.24 -12.72 13.32
C ALA A 224 -16.87 -14.01 12.77
N ALA A 225 -16.39 -14.53 11.65
CA ALA A 225 -16.83 -15.78 11.04
C ALA A 225 -16.68 -17.01 11.97
N ARG A 226 -15.56 -17.08 12.70
CA ARG A 226 -15.32 -18.19 13.65
C ARG A 226 -16.20 -18.12 14.88
N VAL A 227 -16.40 -16.91 15.41
CA VAL A 227 -17.19 -16.72 16.64
C VAL A 227 -18.68 -16.89 16.37
N SER A 228 -19.21 -16.28 15.31
CA SER A 228 -20.62 -16.34 14.94
C SER A 228 -21.04 -17.63 14.23
N LYS A 229 -20.07 -18.44 13.72
CA LYS A 229 -20.28 -19.60 12.84
C LYS A 229 -20.88 -19.25 11.47
N GLU A 230 -20.90 -17.99 11.09
CA GLU A 230 -21.46 -17.46 9.85
C GLU A 230 -20.35 -17.14 8.83
N ALA A 231 -19.56 -18.16 8.45
CA ALA A 231 -18.36 -17.96 7.61
C ALA A 231 -18.68 -17.36 6.23
N PHE A 232 -19.72 -17.87 5.56
CA PHE A 232 -20.11 -17.38 4.24
C PHE A 232 -20.51 -15.90 4.27
N PHE A 233 -21.25 -15.50 5.31
CA PHE A 233 -21.69 -14.12 5.50
C PHE A 233 -20.51 -13.16 5.69
N PHE A 234 -19.59 -13.45 6.62
CA PHE A 234 -18.49 -12.55 6.92
C PHE A 234 -17.41 -12.50 5.84
N TYR A 235 -17.09 -13.63 5.18
CA TYR A 235 -16.19 -13.58 4.02
C TYR A 235 -16.86 -12.91 2.81
N GLY A 236 -18.19 -12.99 2.68
CA GLY A 236 -18.97 -12.22 1.72
C GLY A 236 -18.84 -10.71 1.97
N ILE A 237 -18.88 -10.27 3.23
CA ILE A 237 -18.61 -8.87 3.62
C ILE A 237 -17.19 -8.47 3.27
N ALA A 238 -16.19 -9.30 3.56
CA ALA A 238 -14.82 -9.01 3.18
C ALA A 238 -14.68 -8.79 1.65
N CYS A 239 -15.26 -9.68 0.84
CA CYS A 239 -15.26 -9.54 -0.62
C CYS A 239 -15.94 -8.23 -1.08
N LEU A 240 -17.07 -7.88 -0.48
CA LEU A 240 -17.79 -6.63 -0.77
C LEU A 240 -16.96 -5.40 -0.41
N LEU A 241 -16.30 -5.39 0.74
CA LEU A 241 -15.46 -4.27 1.16
C LEU A 241 -14.26 -4.08 0.23
N TYR A 242 -13.56 -5.16 -0.15
CA TYR A 242 -12.48 -5.07 -1.13
C TYR A 242 -12.99 -4.61 -2.50
N LEU A 243 -14.16 -5.06 -2.94
CA LEU A 243 -14.78 -4.60 -4.18
C LEU A 243 -15.11 -3.11 -4.14
N ILE A 244 -15.68 -2.62 -3.04
CA ILE A 244 -15.99 -1.20 -2.84
C ILE A 244 -14.70 -0.36 -2.86
N LEU A 245 -13.66 -0.79 -2.13
CA LEU A 245 -12.36 -0.12 -2.13
C LEU A 245 -11.74 -0.09 -3.53
N ALA A 246 -11.84 -1.19 -4.27
CA ALA A 246 -11.37 -1.28 -5.64
C ALA A 246 -12.13 -0.34 -6.58
N LEU A 247 -13.46 -0.29 -6.47
CA LEU A 247 -14.30 0.60 -7.29
C LEU A 247 -14.00 2.08 -7.00
N ILE A 248 -13.92 2.48 -5.73
CA ILE A 248 -13.58 3.86 -5.33
C ILE A 248 -12.20 4.23 -5.87
N SER A 249 -11.21 3.34 -5.71
CA SER A 249 -9.85 3.55 -6.21
C SER A 249 -9.83 3.67 -7.75
N SER A 250 -10.56 2.81 -8.45
CA SER A 250 -10.66 2.81 -9.91
C SER A 250 -11.27 4.10 -10.45
N LEU A 251 -12.31 4.62 -9.80
CA LEU A 251 -12.94 5.89 -10.18
C LEU A 251 -11.97 7.06 -10.00
N GLY A 252 -11.28 7.13 -8.86
CA GLY A 252 -10.30 8.18 -8.56
C GLY A 252 -9.11 8.15 -9.53
N LEU A 253 -8.51 6.98 -9.74
CA LEU A 253 -7.38 6.81 -10.64
C LEU A 253 -7.76 7.01 -12.10
N GLY A 254 -8.95 6.58 -12.52
CA GLY A 254 -9.48 6.85 -13.87
C GLY A 254 -9.70 8.34 -14.13
N TYR A 255 -10.00 9.15 -13.11
CA TYR A 255 -10.04 10.60 -13.24
C TYR A 255 -8.63 11.19 -13.45
N ILE A 256 -7.64 10.73 -12.69
CA ILE A 256 -6.24 11.17 -12.80
C ILE A 256 -5.67 10.80 -14.19
N ASP A 257 -5.91 9.58 -14.68
CA ASP A 257 -5.47 9.14 -16.01
C ASP A 257 -6.08 10.01 -17.13
N ARG A 258 -7.39 10.28 -17.07
CA ARG A 258 -8.06 11.16 -18.04
C ARG A 258 -7.52 12.59 -18.00
N TRP A 259 -7.25 13.12 -16.81
CA TRP A 259 -6.65 14.45 -16.67
C TRP A 259 -5.24 14.51 -17.27
N SER A 260 -4.42 13.49 -17.04
CA SER A 260 -3.07 13.37 -17.59
C SER A 260 -3.08 13.35 -19.13
N ARG A 261 -4.01 12.63 -19.76
CA ARG A 261 -4.13 12.51 -21.23
C ARG A 261 -4.67 13.77 -21.91
N ARG A 262 -5.55 14.54 -21.25
CA ARG A 262 -6.08 15.80 -21.81
C ARG A 262 -5.00 16.83 -22.13
N SER A 263 -3.92 16.83 -21.39
CA SER A 263 -2.78 17.73 -21.62
C SER A 263 -1.94 17.38 -22.86
N GLU A 264 -2.15 16.22 -23.50
CA GLU A 264 -1.51 15.85 -24.78
C GLU A 264 -2.34 16.29 -25.99
N ALA A 265 -3.67 16.23 -25.88
CA ALA A 265 -4.58 16.60 -26.99
C ALA A 265 -4.62 18.12 -27.27
N SER A 266 -4.03 18.94 -26.41
CA SER A 266 -3.96 20.41 -26.56
C SER A 266 -2.62 20.90 -27.13
N ARG A 267 -1.73 20.01 -27.55
CA ARG A 267 -0.46 20.33 -28.19
C ARG A 267 -0.39 19.74 -29.60
#